data_e619326138f2051fbc303b68d606c062
#
_entry.id   e619326138f2051fbc303b68d606c062
#
_cell.length_a   1.000
_cell.length_b   1.000
_cell.length_c   1.000
_cell.angle_alpha   90.00
_cell.angle_beta   90.00
_cell.angle_gamma   90.00
#
_symmetry.space_group_name_H-M   'P 1'
#
loop_
_entity.id
_entity.type
_entity.pdbx_description
1 polymer ?
#
loop_
_entity_poly.entity_id
_entity_poly.type
_entity_poly.pdbx_seq_one_letter_code
_entity_poly.pdbx_strand_id
1 'polypeptide(L)'
;MSETACRIDVWLWRARFFKTRGLAARFVEEGKVRRARPGSGEVRLDKASRSAWPLDRLVFVLGSRLIELTILDCGTRRGPAEEARALYRLEGELTSGPGGSMSGAAQTEPPSRP
;
A
#
# COMPACT_ATOMS: atom_id res chain seq x y z
N MET A 1 13.39 16.42 8.36
CA MET A 1 11.95 16.46 8.16
C MET A 1 11.52 15.36 7.27
N SER A 2 10.44 14.80 7.60
CA SER A 2 10.00 13.66 6.86
C SER A 2 8.86 14.00 5.91
N GLU A 3 8.79 15.22 5.47
CA GLU A 3 7.69 15.60 4.60
C GLU A 3 8.11 15.70 3.17
N THR A 4 8.90 14.74 2.75
CA THR A 4 9.37 14.66 1.41
C THR A 4 8.57 13.63 0.65
N ALA A 5 8.05 14.03 -0.51
CA ALA A 5 7.37 13.08 -1.37
C ALA A 5 8.39 12.23 -2.11
N CYS A 6 7.96 11.07 -2.55
CA CYS A 6 8.74 10.24 -3.43
C CYS A 6 7.82 9.68 -4.51
N ARG A 7 8.39 9.10 -5.55
CA ARG A 7 7.58 8.46 -6.58
C ARG A 7 6.90 7.23 -5.99
N ILE A 8 5.68 6.99 -6.44
CA ILE A 8 4.92 5.85 -5.90
C ILE A 8 5.59 4.52 -6.24
N ASP A 9 6.18 4.39 -7.43
CA ASP A 9 6.86 3.17 -7.78
C ASP A 9 8.08 2.93 -6.89
N VAL A 10 8.80 3.99 -6.57
CA VAL A 10 9.95 3.89 -5.68
C VAL A 10 9.51 3.49 -4.28
N TRP A 11 8.42 4.12 -3.80
CA TRP A 11 7.93 3.81 -2.46
C TRP A 11 7.51 2.35 -2.35
N LEU A 12 6.74 1.85 -3.33
CA LEU A 12 6.28 0.47 -3.30
C LEU A 12 7.45 -0.51 -3.31
N TRP A 13 8.51 -0.16 -4.01
CA TRP A 13 9.72 -0.96 -4.04
C TRP A 13 10.47 -0.88 -2.71
N ARG A 14 10.61 0.31 -2.15
CA ARG A 14 11.28 0.48 -0.84
C ARG A 14 10.53 -0.25 0.26
N ALA A 15 9.21 -0.24 0.21
CA ALA A 15 8.38 -0.91 1.19
C ALA A 15 8.31 -2.42 0.97
N ARG A 16 8.99 -2.93 -0.04
CA ARG A 16 9.14 -4.35 -0.34
C ARG A 16 7.88 -5.04 -0.79
N PHE A 17 6.94 -4.29 -1.33
CA PHE A 17 5.79 -4.92 -1.97
C PHE A 17 6.15 -5.49 -3.33
N PHE A 18 7.22 -5.01 -3.96
CA PHE A 18 7.68 -5.48 -5.26
C PHE A 18 9.18 -5.69 -5.23
N LYS A 19 9.64 -6.69 -5.97
CA LYS A 19 11.06 -7.03 -6.01
C LYS A 19 11.89 -6.00 -6.75
N THR A 20 11.31 -5.33 -7.74
CA THR A 20 12.02 -4.34 -8.52
C THR A 20 11.15 -3.11 -8.71
N ARG A 21 11.80 -2.00 -8.99
CA ARG A 21 11.07 -0.77 -9.30
C ARG A 21 10.25 -0.92 -10.58
N GLY A 22 10.78 -1.66 -11.54
CA GLY A 22 10.06 -1.87 -12.79
C GLY A 22 8.74 -2.59 -12.59
N LEU A 23 8.72 -3.58 -11.72
CA LEU A 23 7.47 -4.29 -11.42
C LEU A 23 6.48 -3.36 -10.73
N ALA A 24 6.96 -2.53 -9.80
CA ALA A 24 6.10 -1.57 -9.13
C ALA A 24 5.54 -0.57 -10.12
N ALA A 25 6.38 -0.07 -11.01
CA ALA A 25 5.95 0.91 -12.00
C ALA A 25 4.87 0.34 -12.90
N ARG A 26 5.07 -0.88 -13.39
CA ARG A 26 4.08 -1.51 -14.25
C ARG A 26 2.76 -1.69 -13.53
N PHE A 27 2.81 -2.11 -12.28
CA PHE A 27 1.61 -2.32 -11.48
C PHE A 27 0.79 -1.05 -11.37
N VAL A 28 1.45 0.07 -11.09
CA VAL A 28 0.78 1.36 -10.99
C VAL A 28 0.21 1.77 -12.34
N GLU A 29 0.99 1.59 -13.39
CA GLU A 29 0.57 2.02 -14.73
C GLU A 29 -0.62 1.22 -15.25
N GLU A 30 -0.82 0.03 -14.70
CA GLU A 30 -2.00 -0.76 -15.03
C GLU A 30 -3.26 -0.30 -14.29
N GLY A 31 -3.13 0.75 -13.48
CA GLY A 31 -4.28 1.32 -12.80
C GLY A 31 -4.74 0.52 -11.59
N LYS A 32 -3.83 -0.20 -10.96
CA LYS A 32 -4.20 -1.10 -9.87
C LYS A 32 -4.03 -0.50 -8.49
N VAL A 33 -3.57 0.74 -8.39
CA VAL A 33 -3.34 1.38 -7.09
C VAL A 33 -4.25 2.58 -6.96
N ARG A 34 -4.97 2.65 -5.84
CA ARG A 34 -5.77 3.82 -5.50
C ARG A 34 -5.10 4.53 -4.33
N ARG A 35 -5.15 5.84 -4.38
CA ARG A 35 -4.55 6.67 -3.35
C ARG A 35 -5.59 7.65 -2.83
N ALA A 36 -5.73 7.72 -1.51
CA ALA A 36 -6.55 8.72 -0.86
C ALA A 36 -5.64 9.61 -0.03
N ARG A 37 -5.83 10.93 -0.16
CA ARG A 37 -5.03 11.90 0.56
C ARG A 37 -5.93 12.70 1.47
N PRO A 38 -5.52 13.01 2.70
CA PRO A 38 -6.38 13.77 3.60
C PRO A 38 -6.87 15.05 2.92
N GLY A 39 -8.18 15.24 2.95
CA GLY A 39 -8.79 16.41 2.36
C GLY A 39 -8.91 16.41 0.86
N SER A 40 -8.55 15.34 0.19
CA SER A 40 -8.47 15.35 -1.26
C SER A 40 -9.17 14.19 -1.95
N GLY A 41 -9.71 13.24 -1.22
CA GLY A 41 -10.44 12.13 -1.84
C GLY A 41 -9.55 11.08 -2.46
N GLU A 42 -10.17 10.11 -3.08
CA GLU A 42 -9.50 8.94 -3.63
C GLU A 42 -9.37 9.05 -5.13
N VAL A 43 -8.19 8.72 -5.66
CA VAL A 43 -7.96 8.70 -7.10
C VAL A 43 -7.23 7.41 -7.45
N ARG A 44 -7.46 6.94 -8.67
CA ARG A 44 -6.70 5.81 -9.19
C ARG A 44 -5.44 6.36 -9.85
N LEU A 45 -4.30 5.82 -9.44
CA LEU A 45 -3.04 6.22 -10.01
C LEU A 45 -2.82 5.52 -11.34
N ASP A 46 -2.30 6.24 -12.32
CA ASP A 46 -2.06 5.67 -13.64
C ASP A 46 -0.65 5.93 -14.13
N LYS A 47 0.16 6.61 -13.32
CA LYS A 47 1.55 6.88 -13.69
C LYS A 47 2.46 6.54 -12.53
N ALA A 48 3.51 5.81 -12.83
CA ALA A 48 4.47 5.38 -11.81
C ALA A 48 5.17 6.56 -11.13
N SER A 49 5.23 7.70 -11.80
CA SER A 49 5.89 8.89 -11.26
C SER A 49 5.02 9.73 -10.34
N ARG A 50 3.77 9.33 -10.12
CA ARG A 50 2.93 10.06 -9.19
C ARG A 50 3.55 10.11 -7.81
N SER A 51 3.31 11.20 -7.10
CA SER A 51 3.88 11.42 -5.78
C SER A 51 3.22 10.57 -4.72
N ALA A 52 4.03 10.09 -3.80
CA ALA A 52 3.57 9.45 -2.58
C ALA A 52 4.04 10.31 -1.42
N TRP A 53 3.14 10.67 -0.52
CA TRP A 53 3.43 11.52 0.63
C TRP A 53 3.09 10.78 1.92
N PRO A 54 3.75 11.11 3.01
CA PRO A 54 3.29 10.61 4.31
C PRO A 54 1.82 10.95 4.52
N LEU A 55 1.09 10.04 5.12
CA LEU A 55 -0.33 10.10 5.40
C LEU A 55 -1.23 9.79 4.20
N ASP A 56 -0.66 9.61 3.02
CA ASP A 56 -1.45 9.08 1.91
C ASP A 56 -1.86 7.65 2.24
N ARG A 57 -3.08 7.28 1.85
CA ARG A 57 -3.55 5.90 1.99
C ARG A 57 -3.54 5.24 0.64
N LEU A 58 -3.12 4.00 0.62
CA LEU A 58 -3.08 3.20 -0.61
C LEU A 58 -3.96 1.99 -0.45
N VAL A 59 -4.66 1.65 -1.53
CA VAL A 59 -5.45 0.43 -1.60
C VAL A 59 -5.09 -0.27 -2.91
N PHE A 60 -4.71 -1.53 -2.82
CA PHE A 60 -4.39 -2.29 -4.02
C PHE A 60 -4.53 -3.78 -3.74
N VAL A 61 -4.72 -4.55 -4.80
CA VAL A 61 -4.76 -6.00 -4.70
C VAL A 61 -3.46 -6.55 -5.24
N LEU A 62 -2.75 -7.28 -4.40
CA LEU A 62 -1.47 -7.88 -4.77
C LEU A 62 -1.64 -9.39 -4.71
N GLY A 63 -1.66 -10.02 -5.88
CA GLY A 63 -2.02 -11.42 -5.94
C GLY A 63 -3.47 -11.58 -5.53
N SER A 64 -3.71 -12.35 -4.49
CA SER A 64 -5.06 -12.53 -3.96
C SER A 64 -5.29 -11.74 -2.67
N ARG A 65 -4.40 -10.81 -2.36
CA ARG A 65 -4.48 -10.04 -1.10
C ARG A 65 -4.91 -8.61 -1.39
N LEU A 66 -5.97 -8.19 -0.73
CA LEU A 66 -6.37 -6.78 -0.76
C LEU A 66 -5.64 -6.08 0.38
N ILE A 67 -4.85 -5.09 0.04
CA ILE A 67 -4.01 -4.38 1.01
C ILE A 67 -4.47 -2.94 1.10
N GLU A 68 -4.67 -2.50 2.33
CA GLU A 68 -4.98 -1.10 2.62
C GLU A 68 -3.98 -0.62 3.65
N LEU A 69 -3.28 0.46 3.35
CA LEU A 69 -2.23 0.96 4.24
C LEU A 69 -2.18 2.47 4.23
N THR A 70 -1.49 3.03 5.23
CA THR A 70 -1.17 4.45 5.29
C THR A 70 0.34 4.58 5.20
N ILE A 71 0.81 5.46 4.32
CA ILE A 71 2.23 5.74 4.19
C ILE A 71 2.67 6.55 5.41
N LEU A 72 3.70 6.09 6.09
CA LEU A 72 4.26 6.79 7.23
C LEU A 72 5.51 7.57 6.85
N ASP A 73 6.29 7.04 5.92
CA ASP A 73 7.55 7.64 5.54
C ASP A 73 7.90 7.15 4.15
N CYS A 74 8.56 7.99 3.38
CA CYS A 74 9.03 7.60 2.07
C CYS A 74 10.30 6.77 2.10
N GLY A 75 11.07 6.89 3.16
CA GLY A 75 12.33 6.19 3.28
C GLY A 75 13.40 6.78 2.37
N THR A 76 14.59 6.20 2.43
CA THR A 76 15.69 6.65 1.59
C THR A 76 16.29 5.53 0.78
N ARG A 77 15.89 4.28 1.04
CA ARG A 77 16.46 3.13 0.37
C ARG A 77 15.54 1.95 0.55
N ARG A 78 15.79 0.89 -0.21
CA ARG A 78 15.12 -0.38 -0.01
C ARG A 78 15.93 -1.16 1.03
N GLY A 79 15.53 -1.02 2.28
CA GLY A 79 16.22 -1.69 3.36
C GLY A 79 15.68 -3.07 3.66
N PRO A 80 16.13 -3.67 4.76
CA PRO A 80 15.61 -4.98 5.16
C PRO A 80 14.12 -4.88 5.54
N ALA A 81 13.50 -6.04 5.71
CA ALA A 81 12.06 -6.11 5.90
C ALA A 81 11.58 -5.31 7.10
N GLU A 82 12.36 -5.30 8.18
CA GLU A 82 11.97 -4.53 9.36
C GLU A 82 11.93 -3.03 9.07
N GLU A 83 12.90 -2.57 8.33
CA GLU A 83 12.97 -1.16 7.95
C GLU A 83 11.82 -0.81 7.01
N ALA A 84 11.53 -1.72 6.09
CA ALA A 84 10.44 -1.50 5.14
C ALA A 84 9.10 -1.40 5.86
N ARG A 85 8.89 -2.19 6.90
CA ARG A 85 7.63 -2.15 7.63
C ARG A 85 7.41 -0.84 8.37
N ALA A 86 8.49 -0.11 8.65
CA ALA A 86 8.36 1.19 9.30
C ALA A 86 7.89 2.27 8.34
N LEU A 87 7.85 1.97 7.04
CA LEU A 87 7.43 2.96 6.05
C LEU A 87 5.91 3.06 5.92
N TYR A 88 5.17 2.14 6.52
CA TYR A 88 3.72 2.15 6.40
C TYR A 88 3.07 1.55 7.64
N ARG A 89 1.78 1.84 7.76
CA ARG A 89 0.93 1.18 8.76
C ARG A 89 -0.15 0.44 8.00
N LEU A 90 -0.23 -0.86 8.20
CA LEU A 90 -1.23 -1.68 7.54
C LEU A 90 -2.58 -1.43 8.20
N GLU A 91 -3.54 -0.93 7.43
CA GLU A 91 -4.87 -0.65 7.96
C GLU A 91 -5.79 -1.85 7.80
N GLY A 92 -5.56 -2.65 6.77
CA GLY A 92 -6.36 -3.85 6.59
C GLY A 92 -5.75 -4.71 5.52
N GLU A 93 -6.01 -5.99 5.63
CA GLU A 93 -5.57 -6.94 4.63
C GLU A 93 -6.61 -8.05 4.54
N LEU A 94 -7.08 -8.31 3.32
CA LEU A 94 -8.06 -9.34 3.09
C LEU A 94 -7.51 -10.32 2.06
N THR A 95 -7.53 -11.59 2.39
CA THR A 95 -7.12 -12.62 1.46
C THR A 95 -8.37 -13.24 0.86
N SER A 96 -8.53 -13.14 -0.44
CA SER A 96 -9.63 -13.82 -1.10
C SER A 96 -9.17 -15.22 -1.42
N GLY A 97 -9.85 -16.15 -0.98
CA GLY A 97 -9.51 -17.54 -1.20
C GLY A 97 -10.39 -18.39 -0.35
N PRO A 98 -10.29 -19.69 -0.51
CA PRO A 98 -11.20 -20.56 0.21
C PRO A 98 -11.09 -20.41 1.71
N GLY A 99 -10.00 -20.00 2.23
CA GLY A 99 -9.85 -19.86 3.65
C GLY A 99 -10.27 -18.51 4.15
N GLY A 100 -10.65 -17.72 3.30
CA GLY A 100 -10.89 -16.37 3.69
C GLY A 100 -11.89 -16.21 4.75
N SER A 101 -11.84 -16.46 5.38
CA SER A 101 -12.37 -16.14 6.09
C SER A 101 -12.63 -15.43 6.81
N MET A 102 -13.04 -15.41 7.12
CA MET A 102 -13.24 -14.80 7.62
C MET A 102 -13.27 -14.69 8.54
N SER A 103 -13.34 -15.17 8.63
CA SER A 103 -13.10 -14.90 9.47
C SER A 103 -13.02 -14.47 9.95
N GLY A 104 -13.54 -14.78 10.01
CA GLY A 104 -13.33 -14.09 10.53
C GLY A 104 -13.37 -13.67 10.80
N ALA A 105 -13.81 -13.90 10.75
CA ALA A 105 -13.66 -13.31 10.97
C ALA A 105 -13.74 -12.94 11.07
N ALA A 106 -14.25 -13.12 11.12
CA ALA A 106 -14.06 -12.62 11.17
C ALA A 106 -14.11 -12.31 11.30
N GLN A 107 -14.60 -12.37 11.29
CA GLN A 107 -14.43 -11.90 11.32
C GLN A 107 -14.46 -11.47 11.66
N THR A 108 -15.04 -11.67 11.85
CA THR A 108 -14.85 -11.07 12.08
C THR A 108 -14.87 -10.62 12.41
N GLU A 109 -15.42 -10.54 12.60
CA GLU A 109 -15.21 -9.83 12.82
C GLU A 109 -15.18 -9.33 13.07
N PRO A 110 -15.70 -9.46 13.22
CA PRO A 110 -15.52 -8.64 13.22
C PRO A 110 -15.41 -8.19 13.38
N PRO A 111 -15.87 -8.13 13.51
CA PRO A 111 -15.59 -7.40 13.48
C PRO A 111 -15.34 -6.92 13.65
N SER A 112 -15.84 -6.86 13.81
CA SER A 112 -15.37 -6.23 13.86
C SER A 112 -15.26 -5.74 13.93
N ARG A 113 -15.96 -5.59 14.23
CA ARG A 113 -15.68 -4.99 14.02
C ARG A 113 -15.76 -4.51 14.14
N PRO A 114 -16.08 -4.80 14.11
CA PRO A 114 -15.92 -4.24 13.92
C PRO A 114 -15.81 -4.01 13.77
#